data_e1444450408e9d0ce735aa93739764eb
#
_entry.id   e1444450408e9d0ce735aa93739764eb
#
_cell.length_a   1.000
_cell.length_b   1.000
_cell.length_c   1.000
_cell.angle_alpha   90.00
_cell.angle_beta   90.00
_cell.angle_gamma   90.00
#
_symmetry.space_group_name_H-M   'P 1'
#
loop_
_entity.id
_entity.type
_entity.pdbx_description
1 polymer ?
#
loop_
_entity_poly.entity_id
_entity_poly.type
_entity_poly.pdbx_seq_one_letter_code
_entity_poly.pdbx_strand_id
1 'polypeptide(L)'
;PYLPPAPYERMFYHGDECKPGNQSMEPIFNFEPHGEFHKSWMPPGITDKDYVISQYDGEIAYMDSCIQNIIQVLISHNVLDETLLVLNSDHGETLYEHDCYFDHHGLYECNLNIPLIIRYPEKVPKGKMISSYTSHVDIVPTILDLLDIETNIEFDGKKLTEQMLYNEKYKTEEFYITECTWMRKHGWRTPEWKLIIALEPDFHFKPEIELYNLIDDPNEIINLAELRPDKVRELTEKMNLWLEKRKKETGMET
;
A
#
# COMPACT_ATOMS: atom_id res chain seq x y z
N PRO A 1 -7.14 6.86 -15.21
CA PRO A 1 -8.49 6.28 -15.14
C PRO A 1 -8.40 4.76 -15.08
N TYR A 2 -9.36 4.15 -14.38
CA TYR A 2 -9.52 2.70 -14.40
C TYR A 2 -10.40 2.34 -15.60
N LEU A 3 -9.84 1.62 -16.57
CA LEU A 3 -10.50 1.26 -17.84
C LEU A 3 -10.18 -0.18 -18.23
N PRO A 4 -10.66 -1.17 -17.47
CA PRO A 4 -10.43 -2.57 -17.79
C PRO A 4 -11.04 -2.92 -19.14
N PRO A 5 -10.40 -3.78 -19.94
CA PRO A 5 -10.95 -4.21 -21.22
C PRO A 5 -12.15 -5.15 -21.03
N ALA A 6 -12.95 -5.34 -22.09
CA ALA A 6 -13.99 -6.36 -22.09
C ALA A 6 -13.40 -7.77 -21.88
N PRO A 7 -14.03 -8.63 -21.08
CA PRO A 7 -15.35 -8.48 -20.42
C PRO A 7 -15.27 -7.94 -18.98
N TYR A 8 -14.12 -7.45 -18.52
CA TYR A 8 -13.87 -7.10 -17.13
C TYR A 8 -14.60 -5.83 -16.68
N GLU A 9 -14.92 -4.91 -17.59
CA GLU A 9 -15.56 -3.62 -17.30
C GLU A 9 -16.96 -3.74 -16.66
N ARG A 10 -17.61 -4.90 -16.83
CA ARG A 10 -18.93 -5.18 -16.26
C ARG A 10 -18.93 -6.34 -15.25
N MET A 11 -17.76 -6.85 -14.89
CA MET A 11 -17.65 -8.04 -14.06
C MET A 11 -18.21 -7.81 -12.64
N PHE A 12 -17.97 -6.64 -12.09
CA PHE A 12 -18.30 -6.30 -10.70
C PHE A 12 -19.39 -5.24 -10.55
N TYR A 13 -19.98 -4.77 -11.67
CA TYR A 13 -21.03 -3.75 -11.63
C TYR A 13 -22.16 -4.06 -12.60
N HIS A 14 -23.39 -4.09 -12.07
CA HIS A 14 -24.60 -4.39 -12.83
C HIS A 14 -25.65 -3.26 -12.78
N GLY A 15 -25.27 -2.09 -12.23
CA GLY A 15 -26.12 -0.93 -12.11
C GLY A 15 -26.17 -0.05 -13.35
N ASP A 16 -26.79 1.12 -13.17
CA ASP A 16 -26.75 2.25 -14.09
C ASP A 16 -25.81 3.30 -13.52
N GLU A 17 -24.63 3.40 -14.09
CA GLU A 17 -23.57 4.32 -13.65
C GLU A 17 -23.92 5.78 -13.82
N CYS A 18 -24.91 6.08 -14.66
CA CYS A 18 -25.42 7.42 -14.92
C CYS A 18 -26.80 7.66 -14.27
N LYS A 19 -27.18 6.84 -13.30
CA LYS A 19 -28.52 6.86 -12.69
C LYS A 19 -28.88 8.26 -12.19
N PRO A 20 -29.96 8.87 -12.69
CA PRO A 20 -30.40 10.18 -12.23
C PRO A 20 -30.68 10.20 -10.72
N GLY A 21 -30.18 11.21 -10.01
CA GLY A 21 -30.37 11.36 -8.57
C GLY A 21 -29.36 10.60 -7.69
N ASN A 22 -28.47 9.80 -8.26
CA ASN A 22 -27.29 9.33 -7.52
C ASN A 22 -26.28 10.49 -7.43
N GLN A 23 -25.84 10.82 -6.23
CA GLN A 23 -24.95 11.95 -5.94
C GLN A 23 -23.62 11.49 -5.34
N SER A 24 -23.31 10.21 -5.42
CA SER A 24 -22.11 9.66 -4.77
C SER A 24 -20.79 10.16 -5.38
N MET A 25 -20.83 10.69 -6.62
CA MET A 25 -19.69 11.33 -7.26
C MET A 25 -19.55 12.83 -6.94
N GLU A 26 -20.55 13.48 -6.33
CA GLU A 26 -20.49 14.90 -6.05
C GLU A 26 -19.33 15.32 -5.15
N PRO A 27 -19.02 14.62 -4.04
CA PRO A 27 -17.88 14.96 -3.20
C PRO A 27 -16.55 14.97 -3.99
N ILE A 28 -16.40 14.01 -4.91
CA ILE A 28 -15.20 13.85 -5.74
C ILE A 28 -15.07 15.00 -6.75
N PHE A 29 -16.16 15.30 -7.44
CA PHE A 29 -16.18 16.37 -8.46
C PHE A 29 -16.12 17.79 -7.87
N ASN A 30 -16.52 17.94 -6.61
CA ASN A 30 -16.47 19.21 -5.89
C ASN A 30 -15.22 19.36 -5.02
N PHE A 31 -14.33 18.38 -5.03
CA PHE A 31 -13.04 18.46 -4.33
C PHE A 31 -12.13 19.45 -5.06
N GLU A 32 -12.03 20.67 -4.52
CA GLU A 32 -11.38 21.81 -5.21
C GLU A 32 -9.98 21.53 -5.76
N PRO A 33 -9.07 20.85 -5.06
CA PRO A 33 -7.74 20.59 -5.61
C PRO A 33 -7.75 19.74 -6.88
N HIS A 34 -8.65 18.73 -6.99
CA HIS A 34 -8.62 17.73 -8.05
C HIS A 34 -9.95 17.43 -8.74
N GLY A 35 -11.05 18.10 -8.36
CA GLY A 35 -12.37 17.81 -8.93
C GLY A 35 -12.41 17.93 -10.46
N GLU A 36 -11.78 18.97 -11.03
CA GLU A 36 -11.70 19.13 -12.48
C GLU A 36 -10.81 18.07 -13.15
N PHE A 37 -9.74 17.65 -12.49
CA PHE A 37 -8.92 16.54 -12.97
C PHE A 37 -9.75 15.26 -13.02
N HIS A 38 -10.48 14.90 -11.96
CA HIS A 38 -11.34 13.73 -11.95
C HIS A 38 -12.40 13.77 -13.05
N LYS A 39 -13.05 14.93 -13.27
CA LYS A 39 -14.00 15.11 -14.38
C LYS A 39 -13.37 14.88 -15.75
N SER A 40 -12.11 15.24 -15.92
CA SER A 40 -11.42 15.21 -17.21
C SER A 40 -11.14 13.79 -17.72
N TRP A 41 -10.95 12.82 -16.82
CA TRP A 41 -10.61 11.46 -17.21
C TRP A 41 -11.73 10.42 -17.00
N MET A 42 -12.77 10.78 -16.24
CA MET A 42 -13.93 9.91 -16.07
C MET A 42 -14.86 9.98 -17.27
N PRO A 43 -15.54 8.87 -17.61
CA PRO A 43 -16.57 8.89 -18.65
C PRO A 43 -17.66 9.95 -18.32
N PRO A 44 -18.14 10.72 -19.33
CA PRO A 44 -19.15 11.72 -19.09
C PRO A 44 -20.44 11.17 -18.51
N GLY A 45 -21.01 11.87 -17.52
CA GLY A 45 -22.32 11.55 -16.96
C GLY A 45 -22.30 10.51 -15.84
N ILE A 46 -21.13 10.04 -15.41
CA ILE A 46 -21.02 9.13 -14.25
C ILE A 46 -21.52 9.84 -13.00
N THR A 47 -22.44 9.17 -12.29
CA THR A 47 -23.02 9.64 -11.04
C THR A 47 -22.77 8.67 -9.88
N ASP A 48 -22.31 7.45 -10.18
CA ASP A 48 -22.14 6.37 -9.20
C ASP A 48 -20.65 6.05 -8.97
N LYS A 49 -20.16 6.33 -7.75
CA LYS A 49 -18.79 6.00 -7.35
C LYS A 49 -18.52 4.49 -7.36
N ASP A 50 -19.54 3.66 -7.08
CA ASP A 50 -19.38 2.21 -7.02
C ASP A 50 -19.07 1.62 -8.42
N TYR A 51 -19.50 2.31 -9.48
CA TYR A 51 -19.04 1.98 -10.83
C TYR A 51 -17.54 2.21 -10.97
N VAL A 52 -17.01 3.34 -10.52
CA VAL A 52 -15.57 3.65 -10.62
C VAL A 52 -14.75 2.66 -9.80
N ILE A 53 -15.20 2.32 -8.59
CA ILE A 53 -14.58 1.28 -7.76
C ILE A 53 -14.58 -0.06 -8.50
N SER A 54 -15.70 -0.44 -9.13
CA SER A 54 -15.77 -1.69 -9.88
C SER A 54 -14.86 -1.76 -11.10
N GLN A 55 -14.49 -0.60 -11.67
CA GLN A 55 -13.49 -0.56 -12.76
C GLN A 55 -12.09 -0.90 -12.22
N TYR A 56 -11.73 -0.44 -11.02
CA TYR A 56 -10.50 -0.85 -10.35
C TYR A 56 -10.48 -2.36 -10.09
N ASP A 57 -11.57 -2.93 -9.57
CA ASP A 57 -11.72 -4.37 -9.39
C ASP A 57 -11.60 -5.14 -10.72
N GLY A 58 -12.17 -4.57 -11.79
CA GLY A 58 -12.06 -5.09 -13.13
C GLY A 58 -10.61 -5.13 -13.65
N GLU A 59 -9.83 -4.09 -13.37
CA GLU A 59 -8.39 -4.06 -13.71
C GLU A 59 -7.60 -5.10 -12.93
N ILE A 60 -7.91 -5.32 -11.64
CA ILE A 60 -7.31 -6.39 -10.84
C ILE A 60 -7.61 -7.76 -11.48
N ALA A 61 -8.84 -8.01 -11.85
CA ALA A 61 -9.22 -9.28 -12.50
C ALA A 61 -8.54 -9.45 -13.88
N TYR A 62 -8.40 -8.38 -14.64
CA TYR A 62 -7.64 -8.40 -15.89
C TYR A 62 -6.15 -8.67 -15.66
N MET A 63 -5.54 -7.98 -14.69
CA MET A 63 -4.15 -8.20 -14.30
C MET A 63 -3.91 -9.65 -13.87
N ASP A 64 -4.80 -10.25 -13.08
CA ASP A 64 -4.72 -11.66 -12.67
C ASP A 64 -4.70 -12.59 -13.88
N SER A 65 -5.53 -12.33 -14.89
CA SER A 65 -5.52 -13.09 -16.14
C SER A 65 -4.21 -12.94 -16.93
N CYS A 66 -3.59 -11.76 -16.89
CA CYS A 66 -2.29 -11.54 -17.52
C CYS A 66 -1.18 -12.30 -16.78
N ILE A 67 -1.20 -12.31 -15.45
CA ILE A 67 -0.27 -13.11 -14.62
C ILE A 67 -0.45 -14.59 -14.93
N GLN A 68 -1.70 -15.07 -15.06
CA GLN A 68 -1.98 -16.44 -15.45
C GLN A 68 -1.33 -16.79 -16.80
N ASN A 69 -1.37 -15.90 -17.78
CA ASN A 69 -0.73 -16.13 -19.08
C ASN A 69 0.80 -16.26 -18.95
N ILE A 70 1.44 -15.43 -18.12
CA ILE A 70 2.87 -15.54 -17.83
C ILE A 70 3.19 -16.92 -17.21
N ILE A 71 2.40 -17.34 -16.22
CA ILE A 71 2.55 -18.65 -15.57
C ILE A 71 2.39 -19.79 -16.60
N GLN A 72 1.41 -19.70 -17.53
CA GLN A 72 1.23 -20.72 -18.57
C GLN A 72 2.44 -20.81 -19.53
N VAL A 73 3.08 -19.68 -19.83
CA VAL A 73 4.33 -19.68 -20.62
C VAL A 73 5.43 -20.43 -19.86
N LEU A 74 5.63 -20.16 -18.57
CA LEU A 74 6.63 -20.87 -17.76
C LEU A 74 6.34 -22.38 -17.66
N ILE A 75 5.07 -22.76 -17.53
CA ILE A 75 4.65 -24.17 -17.56
C ILE A 75 4.98 -24.82 -18.90
N SER A 76 4.65 -24.16 -20.02
CA SER A 76 4.88 -24.70 -21.37
C SER A 76 6.35 -24.92 -21.69
N HIS A 77 7.22 -24.16 -21.07
CA HIS A 77 8.68 -24.33 -21.16
C HIS A 77 9.27 -25.25 -20.09
N ASN A 78 8.45 -25.81 -19.20
CA ASN A 78 8.85 -26.66 -18.06
C ASN A 78 9.87 -25.98 -17.09
N VAL A 79 9.78 -24.65 -16.94
CA VAL A 79 10.70 -23.88 -16.06
C VAL A 79 10.00 -23.26 -14.85
N LEU A 80 8.69 -23.45 -14.70
CA LEU A 80 7.94 -22.83 -13.60
C LEU A 80 8.49 -23.19 -12.21
N ASP A 81 8.87 -24.43 -12.00
CA ASP A 81 9.35 -24.89 -10.69
C ASP A 81 10.81 -24.50 -10.42
N GLU A 82 11.55 -24.13 -11.46
CA GLU A 82 12.92 -23.58 -11.38
C GLU A 82 12.92 -22.03 -11.32
N THR A 83 11.74 -21.40 -11.42
CA THR A 83 11.60 -19.94 -11.44
C THR A 83 11.19 -19.43 -10.07
N LEU A 84 11.98 -18.49 -9.52
CA LEU A 84 11.58 -17.67 -8.39
C LEU A 84 10.58 -16.61 -8.87
N LEU A 85 9.35 -16.71 -8.41
CA LEU A 85 8.30 -15.73 -8.68
C LEU A 85 8.09 -14.85 -7.45
N VAL A 86 8.13 -13.55 -7.66
CA VAL A 86 7.78 -12.55 -6.64
C VAL A 86 6.68 -11.67 -7.22
N LEU A 87 5.54 -11.62 -6.53
CA LEU A 87 4.43 -10.75 -6.86
C LEU A 87 4.23 -9.79 -5.70
N ASN A 88 4.29 -8.51 -5.98
CA ASN A 88 4.00 -7.45 -5.03
C ASN A 88 3.39 -6.25 -5.75
N SER A 89 2.83 -5.30 -5.00
CA SER A 89 2.49 -3.97 -5.50
C SER A 89 3.54 -2.96 -5.04
N ASP A 90 3.67 -1.85 -5.74
CA ASP A 90 4.48 -0.69 -5.32
C ASP A 90 3.77 0.12 -4.23
N HIS A 91 2.45 0.28 -4.32
CA HIS A 91 1.57 0.90 -3.33
C HIS A 91 0.15 0.31 -3.45
N GLY A 92 -0.72 0.66 -2.51
CA GLY A 92 -2.15 0.45 -2.61
C GLY A 92 -2.86 1.63 -3.27
N GLU A 93 -4.17 1.75 -3.01
CA GLU A 93 -5.01 2.80 -3.59
C GLU A 93 -6.07 3.23 -2.59
N THR A 94 -6.29 4.53 -2.44
CA THR A 94 -7.50 5.06 -1.81
C THR A 94 -8.58 5.20 -2.87
N LEU A 95 -9.66 4.46 -2.75
CA LEU A 95 -10.78 4.57 -3.68
C LEU A 95 -11.78 5.63 -3.25
N TYR A 96 -12.08 5.66 -1.97
CA TYR A 96 -13.01 6.64 -1.39
C TYR A 96 -12.69 6.91 0.09
N GLU A 97 -11.78 6.16 0.65
CA GLU A 97 -11.40 6.24 2.05
C GLU A 97 -10.69 7.58 2.33
N HIS A 98 -10.91 8.10 3.53
CA HIS A 98 -10.24 9.31 4.03
C HIS A 98 -10.46 10.57 3.16
N ASP A 99 -11.54 10.64 2.37
CA ASP A 99 -11.76 11.71 1.38
C ASP A 99 -10.58 11.89 0.40
N CYS A 100 -9.78 10.84 0.25
CA CYS A 100 -8.79 10.70 -0.79
C CYS A 100 -9.43 9.89 -1.92
N TYR A 101 -9.60 10.49 -3.10
CA TYR A 101 -10.44 9.92 -4.14
C TYR A 101 -9.63 9.39 -5.30
N PHE A 102 -9.64 8.05 -5.49
CA PHE A 102 -9.02 7.38 -6.64
C PHE A 102 -7.56 7.79 -6.84
N ASP A 103 -6.81 7.74 -5.75
CA ASP A 103 -5.44 8.18 -5.68
C ASP A 103 -4.64 7.31 -4.70
N HIS A 104 -3.32 7.45 -4.70
CA HIS A 104 -2.40 6.70 -3.83
C HIS A 104 -1.68 7.59 -2.83
N HIS A 105 -2.22 8.77 -2.56
CA HIS A 105 -1.69 9.71 -1.58
C HIS A 105 -2.18 9.40 -0.16
N GLY A 106 -1.37 9.76 0.80
CA GLY A 106 -1.61 9.51 2.20
C GLY A 106 -0.90 8.26 2.73
N LEU A 107 -0.64 8.27 4.03
CA LEU A 107 0.06 7.20 4.74
C LEU A 107 -0.91 6.22 5.42
N TYR A 108 -2.07 6.00 4.80
CA TYR A 108 -3.10 5.10 5.32
C TYR A 108 -2.84 3.63 4.93
N GLU A 109 -3.40 2.68 5.69
CA GLU A 109 -3.20 1.24 5.43
C GLU A 109 -3.68 0.82 4.04
N CYS A 110 -4.70 1.46 3.47
CA CYS A 110 -5.15 1.19 2.10
C CYS A 110 -4.06 1.46 1.05
N ASN A 111 -3.11 2.36 1.33
CA ASN A 111 -1.95 2.63 0.47
C ASN A 111 -0.69 1.86 0.89
N LEU A 112 -0.51 1.59 2.18
CA LEU A 112 0.72 1.02 2.72
C LEU A 112 0.69 -0.51 2.82
N ASN A 113 -0.49 -1.11 3.03
CA ASN A 113 -0.62 -2.55 3.18
C ASN A 113 -0.84 -3.21 1.82
N ILE A 114 0.25 -3.67 1.23
CA ILE A 114 0.31 -4.24 -0.11
C ILE A 114 0.54 -5.76 -0.09
N PRO A 115 0.13 -6.49 -1.14
CA PRO A 115 0.40 -7.92 -1.24
C PRO A 115 1.89 -8.20 -1.47
N LEU A 116 2.38 -9.29 -0.89
CA LEU A 116 3.66 -9.91 -1.23
C LEU A 116 3.49 -11.43 -1.29
N ILE A 117 3.70 -12.01 -2.46
CA ILE A 117 3.65 -13.45 -2.68
C ILE A 117 4.99 -13.90 -3.26
N ILE A 118 5.62 -14.88 -2.61
CA ILE A 118 6.87 -15.47 -3.08
C ILE A 118 6.65 -16.96 -3.34
N ARG A 119 6.97 -17.40 -4.56
CA ARG A 119 6.92 -18.79 -4.96
C ARG A 119 8.29 -19.22 -5.47
N TYR A 120 8.90 -20.17 -4.77
CA TYR A 120 10.13 -20.86 -5.17
C TYR A 120 10.11 -22.26 -4.56
N PRO A 121 9.56 -23.27 -5.27
CA PRO A 121 9.29 -24.60 -4.69
C PRO A 121 10.51 -25.31 -4.15
N GLU A 122 11.68 -25.00 -4.66
CA GLU A 122 12.95 -25.56 -4.18
C GLU A 122 13.24 -25.21 -2.71
N LYS A 123 12.86 -23.99 -2.28
CA LYS A 123 13.21 -23.50 -0.94
C LYS A 123 12.02 -22.99 -0.13
N VAL A 124 10.96 -22.50 -0.76
CA VAL A 124 9.83 -21.86 -0.08
C VAL A 124 8.67 -22.84 0.11
N PRO A 125 8.24 -23.12 1.36
CA PRO A 125 7.12 -24.02 1.62
C PRO A 125 5.80 -23.52 1.04
N LYS A 126 5.04 -24.44 0.43
CA LYS A 126 3.74 -24.12 -0.15
C LYS A 126 2.71 -23.74 0.92
N GLY A 127 1.92 -22.69 0.64
CA GLY A 127 0.74 -22.31 1.44
C GLY A 127 1.08 -21.69 2.79
N LYS A 128 2.33 -21.30 3.01
CA LYS A 128 2.73 -20.63 4.25
C LYS A 128 2.29 -19.17 4.22
N MET A 129 1.66 -18.72 5.30
CA MET A 129 1.35 -17.32 5.55
C MET A 129 2.30 -16.76 6.62
N ILE A 130 2.83 -15.57 6.38
CA ILE A 130 3.67 -14.82 7.30
C ILE A 130 2.88 -13.63 7.77
N SER A 131 2.67 -13.51 9.08
CA SER A 131 1.87 -12.42 9.69
C SER A 131 2.74 -11.28 10.25
N SER A 132 4.05 -11.38 10.14
CA SER A 132 4.95 -10.30 10.54
C SER A 132 5.05 -9.25 9.43
N TYR A 133 5.30 -8.02 9.83
CA TYR A 133 5.46 -6.93 8.88
C TYR A 133 6.72 -7.09 8.05
N THR A 134 6.57 -6.82 6.76
CA THR A 134 7.64 -6.82 5.77
C THR A 134 7.61 -5.50 5.01
N SER A 135 8.71 -5.13 4.40
CA SER A 135 8.83 -3.91 3.62
C SER A 135 9.47 -4.19 2.27
N HIS A 136 9.30 -3.31 1.30
CA HIS A 136 9.95 -3.41 -0.02
C HIS A 136 11.47 -3.58 0.07
N VAL A 137 12.10 -2.95 1.06
CA VAL A 137 13.56 -3.08 1.26
C VAL A 137 14.00 -4.50 1.60
N ASP A 138 13.08 -5.36 2.07
CA ASP A 138 13.35 -6.76 2.41
C ASP A 138 13.35 -7.68 1.18
N ILE A 139 12.78 -7.24 0.05
CA ILE A 139 12.59 -8.09 -1.14
C ILE A 139 13.94 -8.48 -1.75
N VAL A 140 14.80 -7.51 -2.03
CA VAL A 140 16.09 -7.78 -2.69
C VAL A 140 17.00 -8.69 -1.87
N PRO A 141 17.28 -8.42 -0.57
CA PRO A 141 18.09 -9.32 0.24
C PRO A 141 17.47 -10.72 0.37
N THR A 142 16.15 -10.84 0.36
CA THR A 142 15.45 -12.12 0.36
C THR A 142 15.64 -12.90 -0.94
N ILE A 143 15.53 -12.22 -2.10
CA ILE A 143 15.76 -12.84 -3.42
C ILE A 143 17.19 -13.38 -3.52
N LEU A 144 18.19 -12.57 -3.13
CA LEU A 144 19.59 -12.98 -3.17
C LEU A 144 19.86 -14.20 -2.29
N ASP A 145 19.27 -14.23 -1.10
CA ASP A 145 19.40 -15.35 -0.17
C ASP A 145 18.72 -16.62 -0.67
N LEU A 146 17.53 -16.50 -1.27
CA LEU A 146 16.83 -17.63 -1.88
C LEU A 146 17.61 -18.24 -3.06
N LEU A 147 18.35 -17.41 -3.80
CA LEU A 147 19.14 -17.82 -4.95
C LEU A 147 20.61 -18.18 -4.60
N ASP A 148 20.99 -18.19 -3.31
CA ASP A 148 22.37 -18.39 -2.83
C ASP A 148 23.40 -17.43 -3.48
N ILE A 149 22.97 -16.19 -3.76
CA ILE A 149 23.84 -15.16 -4.33
C ILE A 149 24.51 -14.38 -3.20
N GLU A 150 25.81 -14.54 -3.08
CA GLU A 150 26.61 -13.76 -2.12
C GLU A 150 26.83 -12.33 -2.61
N THR A 151 26.78 -11.38 -1.68
CA THR A 151 27.03 -9.96 -1.96
C THR A 151 27.70 -9.30 -0.77
N ASN A 152 28.51 -8.27 -1.05
CA ASN A 152 29.11 -7.40 -0.04
C ASN A 152 28.29 -6.11 0.18
N ILE A 153 27.09 -6.00 -0.42
CA ILE A 153 26.20 -4.85 -0.25
C ILE A 153 25.50 -4.98 1.08
N GLU A 154 25.57 -3.93 1.89
CA GLU A 154 24.73 -3.78 3.08
C GLU A 154 23.36 -3.26 2.67
N PHE A 155 22.31 -3.97 3.05
CA PHE A 155 20.93 -3.61 2.77
C PHE A 155 20.29 -3.01 4.02
N ASP A 156 19.42 -2.03 3.85
CA ASP A 156 18.55 -1.54 4.93
C ASP A 156 17.49 -2.59 5.32
N GLY A 157 17.11 -3.43 4.37
CA GLY A 157 16.17 -4.53 4.57
C GLY A 157 16.83 -5.80 5.10
N LYS A 158 16.00 -6.71 5.57
CA LYS A 158 16.39 -8.02 6.10
C LYS A 158 15.97 -9.15 5.16
N LYS A 159 16.57 -10.31 5.35
CA LYS A 159 16.17 -11.53 4.67
C LYS A 159 14.92 -12.12 5.34
N LEU A 160 13.92 -12.46 4.57
CA LEU A 160 12.68 -13.09 5.07
C LEU A 160 12.74 -14.62 5.10
N THR A 161 13.83 -15.20 4.64
CA THR A 161 14.01 -16.67 4.50
C THR A 161 13.80 -17.44 5.79
N GLU A 162 14.31 -16.95 6.92
CA GLU A 162 14.13 -17.61 8.22
C GLU A 162 12.64 -17.67 8.64
N GLN A 163 11.89 -16.59 8.39
CA GLN A 163 10.44 -16.58 8.62
C GLN A 163 9.71 -17.55 7.71
N MET A 164 10.13 -17.63 6.45
CA MET A 164 9.54 -18.55 5.47
C MET A 164 9.80 -20.00 5.84
N LEU A 165 10.98 -20.33 6.33
CA LEU A 165 11.41 -21.71 6.58
C LEU A 165 11.08 -22.21 7.99
N TYR A 166 11.31 -21.39 9.03
CA TYR A 166 11.36 -21.85 10.42
C TYR A 166 10.26 -21.35 11.35
N ASN A 167 9.27 -20.60 10.83
CA ASN A 167 8.21 -19.95 11.64
C ASN A 167 8.74 -19.02 12.74
N GLU A 168 9.93 -18.50 12.58
CA GLU A 168 10.45 -17.53 13.52
C GLU A 168 9.60 -16.26 13.46
N LYS A 169 9.07 -15.86 14.61
CA LYS A 169 8.43 -14.56 14.75
C LYS A 169 9.55 -13.55 14.94
N TYR A 170 9.75 -12.69 13.96
CA TYR A 170 10.55 -11.50 14.22
C TYR A 170 9.88 -10.66 15.31
N LYS A 171 10.71 -10.00 16.10
CA LYS A 171 10.22 -8.97 17.02
C LYS A 171 9.37 -7.98 16.24
N THR A 172 8.30 -7.55 16.88
CA THR A 172 7.43 -6.48 16.44
C THR A 172 8.23 -5.35 15.78
N GLU A 173 7.99 -5.11 14.52
CA GLU A 173 8.74 -4.13 13.79
C GLU A 173 7.98 -2.83 13.73
N GLU A 174 8.72 -1.77 13.92
CA GLU A 174 8.25 -0.41 13.83
C GLU A 174 8.90 0.21 12.58
N PHE A 175 8.15 1.01 11.83
CA PHE A 175 8.60 1.60 10.59
C PHE A 175 8.48 3.11 10.61
N TYR A 176 9.49 3.78 10.07
CA TYR A 176 9.33 5.13 9.56
C TYR A 176 8.58 5.06 8.24
N ILE A 177 7.54 5.87 8.10
CA ILE A 177 6.76 6.01 6.86
C ILE A 177 6.81 7.46 6.41
N THR A 178 6.84 7.67 5.09
CA THR A 178 6.95 9.02 4.52
C THR A 178 6.31 9.11 3.16
N GLU A 179 5.83 10.29 2.84
CA GLU A 179 5.30 10.68 1.55
C GLU A 179 5.82 12.06 1.17
N CYS A 180 6.14 12.24 -0.10
CA CYS A 180 6.56 13.52 -0.66
C CYS A 180 6.18 13.60 -2.14
N THR A 181 4.88 13.55 -2.43
CA THR A 181 4.31 13.70 -3.78
C THR A 181 3.63 15.06 -3.91
N TRP A 182 2.34 15.15 -3.57
CA TRP A 182 1.58 16.41 -3.54
C TRP A 182 1.71 17.16 -2.22
N MET A 183 2.15 16.49 -1.18
CA MET A 183 2.35 17.02 0.16
C MET A 183 3.47 16.27 0.85
N ARG A 184 4.01 16.84 1.92
CA ARG A 184 5.03 16.17 2.72
C ARG A 184 4.43 15.73 4.03
N LYS A 185 4.44 14.41 4.23
CA LYS A 185 4.06 13.77 5.48
C LYS A 185 5.13 12.78 5.91
N HIS A 186 5.23 12.57 7.20
CA HIS A 186 5.96 11.47 7.76
C HIS A 186 5.24 10.88 8.96
N GLY A 187 5.67 9.71 9.40
CA GLY A 187 5.03 9.07 10.52
C GLY A 187 5.80 7.88 11.07
N TRP A 188 5.22 7.30 12.10
CA TRP A 188 5.73 6.12 12.77
C TRP A 188 4.65 5.06 12.87
N ARG A 189 4.91 3.91 12.31
CA ARG A 189 3.97 2.79 12.28
C ARG A 189 4.49 1.66 13.15
N THR A 190 3.68 1.26 14.12
CA THR A 190 3.88 0.08 14.98
C THR A 190 2.78 -0.93 14.70
N PRO A 191 2.84 -2.18 15.20
CA PRO A 191 1.74 -3.14 15.02
C PRO A 191 0.38 -2.66 15.52
N GLU A 192 0.37 -1.80 16.53
CA GLU A 192 -0.85 -1.30 17.17
C GLU A 192 -1.19 0.14 16.78
N TRP A 193 -0.19 0.99 16.57
CA TRP A 193 -0.38 2.42 16.41
C TRP A 193 0.23 2.95 15.12
N LYS A 194 -0.43 3.94 14.54
CA LYS A 194 0.12 4.75 13.46
C LYS A 194 0.00 6.22 13.83
N LEU A 195 1.14 6.91 13.78
CA LEU A 195 1.25 8.35 13.86
C LEU A 195 1.55 8.90 12.47
N ILE A 196 0.83 9.92 12.03
CA ILE A 196 1.09 10.68 10.82
C ILE A 196 1.22 12.15 11.20
N ILE A 197 2.27 12.82 10.69
CA ILE A 197 2.50 14.25 10.89
C ILE A 197 2.66 14.89 9.52
N ALA A 198 1.83 15.87 9.22
CA ALA A 198 1.95 16.68 8.03
C ALA A 198 3.03 17.76 8.25
N LEU A 199 3.97 17.87 7.32
CA LEU A 199 5.07 18.86 7.36
C LEU A 199 4.70 20.15 6.65
N GLU A 200 3.54 20.19 6.03
CA GLU A 200 2.93 21.32 5.35
C GLU A 200 1.41 21.14 5.30
N PRO A 201 0.61 22.15 4.95
CA PRO A 201 -0.83 21.99 4.84
C PRO A 201 -1.22 20.82 3.96
N ASP A 202 -2.08 19.96 4.48
CA ASP A 202 -2.48 18.73 3.82
C ASP A 202 -3.36 19.00 2.60
N PHE A 203 -3.05 18.37 1.48
CA PHE A 203 -3.76 18.51 0.22
C PHE A 203 -5.23 18.07 0.30
N HIS A 204 -5.53 17.07 1.15
CA HIS A 204 -6.88 16.57 1.41
C HIS A 204 -7.51 17.19 2.65
N PHE A 205 -6.95 18.31 3.14
CA PHE A 205 -7.42 19.05 4.32
C PHE A 205 -7.45 18.22 5.62
N LYS A 206 -6.55 17.24 5.73
CA LYS A 206 -6.42 16.45 6.96
C LYS A 206 -5.71 17.24 8.05
N PRO A 207 -5.92 16.89 9.34
CA PRO A 207 -5.21 17.51 10.46
C PRO A 207 -3.69 17.37 10.33
N GLU A 208 -2.96 18.32 10.94
CA GLU A 208 -1.50 18.27 11.03
C GLU A 208 -1.00 16.99 11.70
N ILE A 209 -1.74 16.49 12.71
CA ILE A 209 -1.38 15.29 13.45
C ILE A 209 -2.56 14.31 13.41
N GLU A 210 -2.27 13.10 12.98
CA GLU A 210 -3.22 11.99 12.99
C GLU A 210 -2.62 10.82 13.78
N LEU A 211 -3.43 10.21 14.65
CA LEU A 211 -3.05 9.04 15.45
C LEU A 211 -4.16 8.00 15.41
N TYR A 212 -3.83 6.79 15.01
CA TYR A 212 -4.78 5.69 14.87
C TYR A 212 -4.35 4.47 15.68
N ASN A 213 -5.32 3.79 16.32
CA ASN A 213 -5.14 2.48 16.91
C ASN A 213 -5.59 1.41 15.90
N LEU A 214 -4.65 0.77 15.25
CA LEU A 214 -4.91 -0.17 14.15
C LEU A 214 -5.50 -1.52 14.59
N ILE A 215 -5.53 -1.80 15.90
CA ILE A 215 -6.18 -2.99 16.45
C ILE A 215 -7.69 -2.74 16.58
N ASP A 216 -8.08 -1.60 17.13
CA ASP A 216 -9.47 -1.25 17.38
C ASP A 216 -10.13 -0.57 16.17
N ASP A 217 -9.32 0.10 15.35
CA ASP A 217 -9.74 0.87 14.17
C ASP A 217 -8.79 0.59 12.99
N PRO A 218 -8.85 -0.60 12.39
CA PRO A 218 -8.00 -0.98 11.27
C PRO A 218 -8.25 -0.16 9.99
N ASN A 219 -9.37 0.56 9.92
CA ASN A 219 -9.72 1.45 8.81
C ASN A 219 -9.35 2.91 9.06
N GLU A 220 -8.72 3.23 10.19
CA GLU A 220 -8.18 4.56 10.50
C GLU A 220 -9.22 5.69 10.41
N ILE A 221 -10.42 5.44 10.94
CA ILE A 221 -11.56 6.38 10.87
C ILE A 221 -11.51 7.40 12.01
N ILE A 222 -10.99 6.99 13.19
CA ILE A 222 -11.04 7.78 14.42
C ILE A 222 -9.66 8.32 14.75
N ASN A 223 -9.43 9.61 14.46
CA ASN A 223 -8.20 10.27 14.87
C ASN A 223 -8.17 10.47 16.39
N LEU A 224 -7.21 9.84 17.06
CA LEU A 224 -7.02 9.87 18.52
C LEU A 224 -5.97 10.88 18.97
N ALA A 225 -5.42 11.72 18.11
CA ALA A 225 -4.30 12.62 18.43
C ALA A 225 -4.60 13.55 19.61
N GLU A 226 -5.79 14.13 19.64
CA GLU A 226 -6.21 15.02 20.75
C GLU A 226 -6.52 14.24 22.04
N LEU A 227 -7.01 13.01 21.94
CA LEU A 227 -7.37 12.16 23.06
C LEU A 227 -6.17 11.46 23.70
N ARG A 228 -5.10 11.26 22.92
CA ARG A 228 -3.91 10.51 23.34
C ARG A 228 -2.62 11.28 23.05
N PRO A 229 -2.47 12.50 23.59
CA PRO A 229 -1.25 13.30 23.40
C PRO A 229 -0.01 12.64 24.01
N ASP A 230 -0.19 11.74 24.97
CA ASP A 230 0.85 10.89 25.53
C ASP A 230 1.45 9.97 24.47
N LYS A 231 0.58 9.30 23.69
CA LYS A 231 0.99 8.39 22.62
C LYS A 231 1.60 9.14 21.42
N VAL A 232 1.03 10.28 21.05
CA VAL A 232 1.62 11.15 20.01
C VAL A 232 3.08 11.48 20.37
N ARG A 233 3.35 11.91 21.62
CA ARG A 233 4.70 12.25 22.07
C ARG A 233 5.63 11.04 22.03
N GLU A 234 5.19 9.88 22.55
CA GLU A 234 5.97 8.64 22.55
C GLU A 234 6.42 8.26 21.12
N LEU A 235 5.49 8.25 20.16
CA LEU A 235 5.79 7.84 18.80
C LEU A 235 6.63 8.89 18.05
N THR A 236 6.40 10.18 18.32
CA THR A 236 7.24 11.27 17.79
C THR A 236 8.68 11.16 18.29
N GLU A 237 8.89 10.84 19.56
CA GLU A 237 10.23 10.63 20.11
C GLU A 237 10.95 9.46 19.44
N LYS A 238 10.26 8.32 19.23
CA LYS A 238 10.81 7.17 18.51
C LYS A 238 11.18 7.52 17.07
N MET A 239 10.29 8.19 16.36
CA MET A 239 10.53 8.65 15.00
C MET A 239 11.74 9.57 14.91
N ASN A 240 11.85 10.55 15.80
CA ASN A 240 12.97 11.49 15.81
C ASN A 240 14.30 10.79 16.12
N LEU A 241 14.32 9.83 17.06
CA LEU A 241 15.51 9.03 17.35
C LEU A 241 15.97 8.23 16.11
N TRP A 242 15.03 7.68 15.35
CA TRP A 242 15.34 6.98 14.11
C TRP A 242 15.89 7.93 13.04
N LEU A 243 15.27 9.10 12.85
CA LEU A 243 15.74 10.13 11.91
C LEU A 243 17.16 10.59 12.23
N GLU A 244 17.45 10.87 13.51
CA GLU A 244 18.79 11.25 13.96
C GLU A 244 19.84 10.14 13.70
N LYS A 245 19.45 8.89 13.89
CA LYS A 245 20.30 7.75 13.58
C LYS A 245 20.59 7.69 12.06
N ARG A 246 19.55 7.77 11.22
CA ARG A 246 19.70 7.73 9.75
C ARG A 246 20.53 8.89 9.22
N LYS A 247 20.33 10.08 9.75
CA LYS A 247 21.15 11.25 9.40
C LYS A 247 22.66 11.01 9.66
N LYS A 248 23.00 10.37 10.78
CA LYS A 248 24.39 10.02 11.09
C LYS A 248 24.94 8.94 10.17
N GLU A 249 24.14 7.94 9.81
CA GLU A 249 24.54 6.83 8.93
C GLU A 249 24.72 7.28 7.49
N THR A 250 23.83 8.12 6.97
CA THR A 250 23.82 8.53 5.56
C THR A 250 24.59 9.83 5.28
N GLY A 251 24.81 10.65 6.31
CA GLY A 251 25.37 12.00 6.17
C GLY A 251 24.43 12.98 5.47
N MET A 252 23.17 12.61 5.25
CA MET A 252 22.15 13.47 4.64
C MET A 252 21.35 14.21 5.71
N GLU A 253 20.96 15.44 5.40
CA GLU A 253 19.95 16.14 6.18
C GLU A 253 18.56 15.60 5.78
N THR A 254 17.83 15.08 6.75
CA THR A 254 16.46 14.56 6.58
C THR A 254 15.44 15.67 6.75
#